data_9c3f7df38cff06cde6be14c79ec19052
#
_entry.id   9c3f7df38cff06cde6be14c79ec19052
#
_cell.length_a   1.000
_cell.length_b   1.000
_cell.length_c   1.000
_cell.angle_alpha   90.00
_cell.angle_beta   90.00
_cell.angle_gamma   90.00
#
_symmetry.space_group_name_H-M   'P 1'
#
loop_
_entity.id
_entity.type
_entity.pdbx_description
1 polymer ?
#
loop_
_entity_poly.entity_id
_entity_poly.type
_entity_poly.pdbx_seq_one_letter_code
_entity_poly.pdbx_strand_id
1 'polypeptide(L)'
;MYGNGGDARADIYFVKKEGDEIVDSVVVETKTSFSTKVIQQADRWKTSKLSHRVYVCVPAPKRKDLKSRRFLFKVCRLLGIGVFQYYTNQDFIFGIKESVESDVIKTKKHPPLFEEQKDSIAGNDKSE
;
A
#
# COMPACT_ATOMS: atom_id res chain seq x y z
N MET A 1 11.31 -12.12 2.55
CA MET A 1 11.00 -12.10 1.12
C MET A 1 9.52 -12.29 0.91
N TYR A 2 8.91 -11.40 0.21
CA TYR A 2 7.46 -11.38 0.06
C TYR A 2 7.04 -12.10 -1.19
N GLY A 3 5.92 -12.84 -1.10
CA GLY A 3 5.36 -13.53 -2.21
C GLY A 3 6.22 -14.61 -2.79
N ASN A 4 7.24 -14.99 -2.10
CA ASN A 4 8.13 -16.03 -2.54
C ASN A 4 7.43 -17.39 -2.42
N GLY A 5 7.58 -18.22 -3.40
CA GLY A 5 6.99 -19.54 -3.37
C GLY A 5 5.48 -19.55 -3.37
N GLY A 6 4.87 -18.48 -3.80
CA GLY A 6 3.42 -18.37 -3.85
C GLY A 6 2.80 -17.74 -2.63
N ASP A 7 3.59 -17.44 -1.62
CA ASP A 7 3.08 -16.70 -0.46
C ASP A 7 2.78 -15.27 -0.87
N ALA A 8 1.54 -14.84 -0.73
CA ALA A 8 1.14 -13.47 -1.06
C ALA A 8 1.17 -12.64 0.21
N ARG A 9 2.21 -11.86 0.38
CA ARG A 9 2.38 -10.98 1.52
C ARG A 9 2.55 -9.55 1.05
N ALA A 10 1.81 -8.64 1.67
CA ALA A 10 2.02 -7.22 1.47
C ALA A 10 3.22 -6.77 2.31
N ASP A 11 3.88 -5.70 1.90
CA ASP A 11 4.90 -5.08 2.72
C ASP A 11 4.28 -4.58 4.02
N ILE A 12 3.11 -3.93 3.90
CA ILE A 12 2.34 -3.48 5.06
C ILE A 12 0.87 -3.81 4.80
N TYR A 13 0.21 -4.33 5.82
CA TYR A 13 -1.20 -4.66 5.72
C TYR A 13 -1.90 -4.18 6.97
N PHE A 14 -2.82 -3.24 6.80
CA PHE A 14 -3.62 -2.69 7.90
C PHE A 14 -5.05 -3.19 7.81
N VAL A 15 -5.62 -3.51 8.95
CA VAL A 15 -7.04 -3.86 9.01
C VAL A 15 -7.72 -3.05 10.11
N LYS A 16 -8.98 -2.73 9.87
CA LYS A 16 -9.86 -2.18 10.89
C LYS A 16 -10.95 -3.20 11.13
N LYS A 17 -11.14 -3.57 12.38
CA LYS A 17 -12.14 -4.57 12.76
C LYS A 17 -13.24 -3.94 13.58
N GLU A 18 -14.44 -4.51 13.43
CA GLU A 18 -15.55 -4.28 14.35
C GLU A 18 -15.97 -5.67 14.83
N GLY A 19 -15.65 -5.99 16.10
CA GLY A 19 -15.75 -7.35 16.57
C GLY A 19 -14.75 -8.24 15.83
N ASP A 20 -15.25 -9.31 15.25
CA ASP A 20 -14.42 -10.22 14.46
C ASP A 20 -14.42 -9.89 12.98
N GLU A 21 -15.18 -8.90 12.57
CA GLU A 21 -15.33 -8.57 11.16
C GLU A 21 -14.35 -7.49 10.73
N ILE A 22 -13.68 -7.72 9.59
CA ILE A 22 -12.80 -6.71 9.00
C ILE A 22 -13.65 -5.77 8.16
N VAL A 23 -13.76 -4.51 8.60
CA VAL A 23 -14.59 -3.51 7.93
C VAL A 23 -13.80 -2.64 6.97
N ASP A 24 -12.49 -2.58 7.11
CA ASP A 24 -11.62 -1.88 6.18
C ASP A 24 -10.25 -2.53 6.20
N SER A 25 -9.57 -2.49 5.07
CA SER A 25 -8.23 -3.04 4.97
C SER A 25 -7.44 -2.30 3.90
N VAL A 26 -6.16 -2.16 4.13
CA VAL A 26 -5.26 -1.41 3.25
C VAL A 26 -3.98 -2.20 3.07
N VAL A 27 -3.64 -2.47 1.81
CA VAL A 27 -2.33 -3.03 1.44
C VAL A 27 -1.45 -1.89 0.97
N VAL A 28 -0.25 -1.80 1.48
CA VAL A 28 0.72 -0.79 1.07
C VAL A 28 1.99 -1.47 0.60
N GLU A 29 2.38 -1.19 -0.64
CA GLU A 29 3.67 -1.61 -1.19
C GLU A 29 4.66 -0.46 -1.04
N THR A 30 5.75 -0.70 -0.34
CA THR A 30 6.75 0.35 -0.09
C THR A 30 7.97 0.11 -0.98
N LYS A 31 8.41 1.17 -1.63
CA LYS A 31 9.58 1.10 -2.52
C LYS A 31 10.40 2.36 -2.38
N THR A 32 11.68 2.24 -2.73
CA THR A 32 12.59 3.38 -2.69
C THR A 32 12.60 4.16 -4.00
N SER A 33 11.90 3.66 -5.02
CA SER A 33 11.72 4.38 -6.27
C SER A 33 10.33 4.09 -6.82
N PHE A 34 9.78 5.04 -7.55
CA PHE A 34 8.46 4.91 -8.14
C PHE A 34 8.63 4.58 -9.63
N SER A 35 8.05 3.45 -10.04
CA SER A 35 8.14 2.98 -11.41
C SER A 35 6.87 2.21 -11.77
N THR A 36 6.73 1.89 -13.06
CA THR A 36 5.61 1.09 -13.50
C THR A 36 5.61 -0.29 -12.85
N LYS A 37 6.78 -0.81 -12.51
CA LYS A 37 6.88 -2.11 -11.86
C LYS A 37 6.19 -2.12 -10.50
N VAL A 38 6.35 -1.05 -9.74
CA VAL A 38 5.67 -0.91 -8.44
C VAL A 38 4.16 -0.86 -8.63
N ILE A 39 3.73 -0.12 -9.65
CA ILE A 39 2.30 -0.01 -9.96
C ILE A 39 1.75 -1.37 -10.37
N GLN A 40 2.50 -2.16 -11.13
CA GLN A 40 2.09 -3.50 -11.52
C GLN A 40 1.93 -4.41 -10.30
N GLN A 41 2.82 -4.29 -9.34
CA GLN A 41 2.71 -5.06 -8.10
C GLN A 41 1.46 -4.67 -7.32
N ALA A 42 1.19 -3.37 -7.22
CA ALA A 42 -0.01 -2.89 -6.54
C ALA A 42 -1.27 -3.32 -7.27
N ASP A 43 -1.24 -3.29 -8.58
CA ASP A 43 -2.40 -3.69 -9.39
C ASP A 43 -2.74 -5.16 -9.20
N ARG A 44 -1.75 -6.02 -8.97
CA ARG A 44 -2.01 -7.42 -8.65
C ARG A 44 -2.80 -7.57 -7.36
N TRP A 45 -2.48 -6.76 -6.35
CA TRP A 45 -3.26 -6.76 -5.12
C TRP A 45 -4.69 -6.31 -5.36
N LYS A 46 -4.85 -5.26 -6.18
CA LYS A 46 -6.17 -4.75 -6.49
C LYS A 46 -6.98 -5.78 -7.27
N THR A 47 -6.38 -6.41 -8.27
CA THR A 47 -7.04 -7.41 -9.11
C THR A 47 -7.48 -8.61 -8.29
N SER A 48 -6.69 -9.01 -7.30
CA SER A 48 -7.01 -10.15 -6.45
C SER A 48 -8.16 -9.86 -5.48
N LYS A 49 -8.49 -8.60 -5.27
CA LYS A 49 -9.60 -8.16 -4.39
C LYS A 49 -9.47 -8.69 -2.97
N LEU A 50 -8.25 -8.73 -2.47
CA LEU A 50 -7.97 -9.24 -1.13
C LEU A 50 -7.95 -8.14 -0.07
N SER A 51 -8.03 -6.87 -0.48
CA SER A 51 -8.11 -5.74 0.45
C SER A 51 -9.05 -4.70 -0.12
N HIS A 52 -9.53 -3.82 0.74
CA HIS A 52 -10.43 -2.75 0.31
C HIS A 52 -9.68 -1.65 -0.43
N ARG A 53 -8.44 -1.39 -0.03
CA ARG A 53 -7.65 -0.30 -0.61
C ARG A 53 -6.25 -0.79 -0.88
N VAL A 54 -5.63 -0.25 -1.92
CA VAL A 54 -4.25 -0.58 -2.27
C VAL A 54 -3.50 0.73 -2.48
N TYR A 55 -2.36 0.86 -1.83
CA TYR A 55 -1.50 2.02 -1.94
C TYR A 55 -0.08 1.60 -2.25
N VAL A 56 0.65 2.50 -2.89
CA VAL A 56 2.11 2.43 -2.95
C VAL A 56 2.65 3.57 -2.09
N CYS A 57 3.80 3.33 -1.46
CA CYS A 57 4.46 4.34 -0.64
C CYS A 57 5.87 4.54 -1.19
N VAL A 58 6.15 5.73 -1.68
CA VAL A 58 7.37 6.02 -2.43
C VAL A 58 7.94 7.36 -1.97
N PRO A 59 9.23 7.60 -2.16
CA PRO A 59 9.79 8.90 -1.79
C PRO A 59 9.27 10.01 -2.69
N ALA A 60 9.21 11.21 -2.16
CA ALA A 60 8.85 12.39 -2.94
C ALA A 60 9.86 12.55 -4.07
N PRO A 61 9.43 13.05 -5.24
CA PRO A 61 10.32 13.12 -6.41
C PRO A 61 11.31 14.26 -6.29
N LYS A 62 12.45 14.07 -6.93
CA LYS A 62 13.37 15.17 -7.17
C LYS A 62 12.80 16.04 -8.29
N ARG A 63 13.27 17.28 -8.37
CA ARG A 63 12.76 18.22 -9.36
C ARG A 63 12.81 17.67 -10.77
N LYS A 64 13.87 16.97 -11.12
CA LYS A 64 14.05 16.40 -12.47
C LYS A 64 13.04 15.31 -12.80
N ASP A 65 12.41 14.72 -11.79
CA ASP A 65 11.51 13.59 -11.95
C ASP A 65 10.04 13.98 -11.93
N LEU A 66 9.73 15.27 -11.88
CA LEU A 66 8.35 15.72 -11.72
C LEU A 66 7.44 15.31 -12.87
N LYS A 67 7.95 15.35 -14.10
CA LYS A 67 7.15 14.97 -15.26
C LYS A 67 6.79 13.49 -15.23
N SER A 68 7.77 12.64 -14.99
CA SER A 68 7.51 11.20 -14.90
C SER A 68 6.60 10.90 -13.73
N ARG A 69 6.74 11.61 -12.61
CA ARG A 69 5.89 11.40 -11.44
C ARG A 69 4.44 11.73 -11.77
N ARG A 70 4.19 12.80 -12.51
CA ARG A 70 2.83 13.14 -12.92
C ARG A 70 2.19 12.05 -13.76
N PHE A 71 2.98 11.48 -14.68
CA PHE A 71 2.49 10.39 -15.51
C PHE A 71 2.14 9.18 -14.66
N LEU A 72 3.01 8.83 -13.72
CA LEU A 72 2.76 7.68 -12.85
C LEU A 72 1.54 7.90 -11.95
N PHE A 73 1.32 9.13 -11.49
CA PHE A 73 0.11 9.47 -10.74
C PHE A 73 -1.14 9.27 -11.59
N LYS A 74 -1.07 9.67 -12.85
CA LYS A 74 -2.19 9.50 -13.76
C LYS A 74 -2.53 8.02 -13.93
N VAL A 75 -1.50 7.18 -14.10
CA VAL A 75 -1.70 5.73 -14.20
C VAL A 75 -2.34 5.20 -12.93
N CYS A 76 -1.86 5.61 -11.77
CA CYS A 76 -2.44 5.18 -10.50
C CYS A 76 -3.89 5.59 -10.37
N ARG A 77 -4.23 6.83 -10.74
CA ARG A 77 -5.63 7.27 -10.69
C ARG A 77 -6.51 6.43 -11.60
N LEU A 78 -6.04 6.12 -12.79
CA LEU A 78 -6.80 5.30 -13.72
C LEU A 78 -7.03 3.89 -13.19
N LEU A 79 -6.06 3.36 -12.45
CA LEU A 79 -6.16 2.02 -11.88
C LEU A 79 -6.80 2.01 -10.50
N GLY A 80 -7.04 3.17 -9.91
CA GLY A 80 -7.62 3.24 -8.57
C GLY A 80 -6.64 2.92 -7.46
N ILE A 81 -5.34 3.04 -7.72
CA ILE A 81 -4.29 2.78 -6.75
C ILE A 81 -3.90 4.09 -6.08
N GLY A 82 -3.86 4.10 -4.76
CA GLY A 82 -3.45 5.29 -4.01
C GLY A 82 -1.93 5.39 -3.92
N VAL A 83 -1.47 6.60 -3.64
CA VAL A 83 -0.04 6.87 -3.51
C VAL A 83 0.20 7.72 -2.28
N PHE A 84 1.07 7.23 -1.41
CA PHE A 84 1.67 8.02 -0.34
C PHE A 84 3.07 8.41 -0.78
N GLN A 85 3.43 9.66 -0.59
CA GLN A 85 4.80 10.12 -0.78
C GLN A 85 5.39 10.47 0.56
N TYR A 86 6.61 9.99 0.83
CA TYR A 86 7.30 10.37 2.04
C TYR A 86 8.45 11.32 1.70
N TYR A 87 8.75 12.18 2.66
CA TYR A 87 9.79 13.19 2.53
C TYR A 87 10.90 12.84 3.49
N THR A 88 12.13 12.84 2.99
CA THR A 88 13.28 12.49 3.80
C THR A 88 14.24 13.67 3.87
N ASN A 89 14.92 13.75 4.98
CA ASN A 89 16.01 14.69 5.20
C ASN A 89 17.18 13.88 5.74
N GLN A 90 18.16 13.61 4.88
CA GLN A 90 19.30 12.78 5.22
C GLN A 90 18.86 11.41 5.75
N ASP A 91 18.84 11.21 7.06
CA ASP A 91 18.68 9.89 7.63
C ASP A 91 17.27 9.60 8.17
N PHE A 92 16.33 10.55 8.03
CA PHE A 92 15.02 10.31 8.60
C PHE A 92 13.89 10.82 7.72
N ILE A 93 12.72 10.26 7.95
CA ILE A 93 11.48 10.66 7.29
C ILE A 93 10.82 11.73 8.15
N PHE A 94 10.52 12.88 7.56
CA PHE A 94 9.89 13.95 8.30
C PHE A 94 8.45 14.25 7.86
N GLY A 95 7.93 13.54 6.90
CA GLY A 95 6.54 13.73 6.52
C GLY A 95 6.06 12.70 5.51
N ILE A 96 4.75 12.45 5.52
CA ILE A 96 4.08 11.58 4.56
C ILE A 96 2.85 12.32 4.07
N LYS A 97 2.62 12.25 2.77
CA LYS A 97 1.47 12.91 2.14
C LYS A 97 0.73 11.91 1.27
N GLU A 98 -0.58 11.87 1.39
CA GLU A 98 -1.42 11.13 0.47
C GLU A 98 -1.58 11.96 -0.81
N SER A 99 -0.96 11.51 -1.88
CA SER A 99 -0.92 12.24 -3.15
C SER A 99 -1.96 11.78 -4.13
N VAL A 100 -2.37 10.52 -4.04
CA VAL A 100 -3.45 9.94 -4.82
C VAL A 100 -4.27 9.08 -3.87
N GLU A 101 -5.58 9.26 -3.87
CA GLU A 101 -6.47 8.47 -3.02
C GLU A 101 -6.82 7.16 -3.73
N SER A 102 -6.79 6.06 -3.00
CA SER A 102 -7.17 4.76 -3.53
C SER A 102 -8.68 4.64 -3.67
N ASP A 103 -9.12 3.92 -4.70
CA ASP A 103 -10.49 3.47 -4.76
C ASP A 103 -10.74 2.46 -3.64
N VAL A 104 -12.00 2.31 -3.28
CA VAL A 104 -12.44 1.29 -2.32
C VAL A 104 -12.95 0.11 -3.13
N ILE A 105 -12.40 -1.07 -2.87
CA ILE A 105 -12.75 -2.30 -3.57
C ILE A 105 -13.67 -3.11 -2.68
N LYS A 106 -14.78 -3.58 -3.22
CA LYS A 106 -15.61 -4.56 -2.51
C LYS A 106 -14.89 -5.90 -2.55
N THR A 107 -14.58 -6.41 -1.39
CA THR A 107 -13.88 -7.69 -1.30
C THR A 107 -14.73 -8.66 -0.49
N LYS A 108 -14.67 -9.93 -0.88
CA LYS A 108 -15.40 -10.99 -0.18
C LYS A 108 -14.52 -11.71 0.80
N LYS A 109 -13.22 -11.59 0.67
CA LYS A 109 -12.29 -12.21 1.59
C LYS A 109 -11.00 -11.40 1.61
N HIS A 110 -10.31 -11.48 2.72
CA HIS A 110 -9.05 -10.78 2.91
C HIS A 110 -7.90 -11.76 2.81
N PRO A 111 -6.67 -11.27 2.57
CA PRO A 111 -5.54 -12.18 2.52
C PRO A 111 -5.32 -12.86 3.85
N PRO A 112 -4.77 -14.07 3.85
CA PRO A 112 -4.47 -14.73 5.10
C PRO A 112 -3.41 -13.95 5.86
N LEU A 113 -3.52 -13.97 7.19
CA LEU A 113 -2.53 -13.34 8.05
C LEU A 113 -1.52 -14.41 8.46
N PHE A 114 -0.26 -14.15 8.19
CA PHE A 114 0.82 -14.99 8.66
C PHE A 114 1.10 -14.68 10.13
N GLU A 115 1.78 -15.57 10.80
CA GLU A 115 1.95 -15.44 12.26
C GLU A 115 2.57 -14.10 12.65
N GLU A 116 3.64 -13.71 11.98
CA GLU A 116 4.28 -12.44 12.29
C GLU A 116 3.39 -11.25 11.95
N GLN A 117 2.58 -11.37 10.91
CA GLN A 117 1.63 -10.31 10.55
C GLN A 117 0.50 -10.20 11.54
N LYS A 118 0.03 -11.34 12.05
CA LYS A 118 -1.03 -11.34 13.05
C LYS A 118 -0.58 -10.62 14.31
N ASP A 119 0.61 -10.92 14.76
CA ASP A 119 1.15 -10.28 15.96
C ASP A 119 1.29 -8.78 15.77
N SER A 120 1.81 -8.38 14.62
CA SER A 120 2.00 -6.98 14.31
C SER A 120 0.68 -6.23 14.24
N ILE A 121 -0.30 -6.81 13.54
CA ILE A 121 -1.62 -6.19 13.37
C ILE A 121 -2.37 -6.16 14.69
N ALA A 122 -2.30 -7.23 15.46
CA ALA A 122 -2.93 -7.27 16.77
C ALA A 122 -2.36 -6.19 17.69
N GLY A 123 -1.07 -5.96 17.63
CA GLY A 123 -0.46 -4.88 18.36
C GLY A 123 -1.00 -3.53 17.94
N ASN A 124 -1.14 -3.32 16.66
CA ASN A 124 -1.70 -2.07 16.14
C ASN A 124 -3.15 -1.90 16.58
N ASP A 125 -3.95 -2.94 16.48
CA ASP A 125 -5.35 -2.89 16.91
C ASP A 125 -5.44 -2.54 18.39
N LYS A 126 -4.58 -3.12 19.18
CA LYS A 126 -4.60 -2.87 20.63
C LYS A 126 -4.17 -1.46 20.98
N SER A 127 -3.33 -0.86 20.16
CA SER A 127 -2.86 0.48 20.43
C SER A 127 -3.90 1.53 20.07
N GLU A 128 -4.90 1.14 19.38
CA GLU A 128 -6.00 2.04 19.05
C GLU A 128 -6.95 2.17 20.24
#